data_f06ca65e502aff9073c7a8673b032ed8
#
_entry.id   f06ca65e502aff9073c7a8673b032ed8
#
_cell.length_a   1.000
_cell.length_b   1.000
_cell.length_c   1.000
_cell.angle_alpha   90.00
_cell.angle_beta   90.00
_cell.angle_gamma   90.00
#
_symmetry.space_group_name_H-M   'P 1'
#
loop_
_entity.id
_entity.type
_entity.pdbx_description
1 polymer ?
#
loop_
_entity_poly.entity_id
_entity_poly.type
_entity_poly.pdbx_seq_one_letter_code
_entity_poly.pdbx_strand_id
1 'polypeptide(L)'
;MNQNKVPIQRLPSGVPGLDPLLGGGLSEFSFIIIAGQPGSGKTTLAHQMMFTLASPQRKALFFTVLGEPALKMLRYQQQYSFFDTAKLDEAIRFINLGEEVLSGDFDHVLARIVQEVERFEPAFVFVDSFRSVTHVAGAKGQQSALQSFVQHLGILMTSWQATTFLIGEYILNESEAGPVFTIADGILMLEQSLTHNSVVRKIQVAKMRGQATVAGLHTFRITDDGIQVFPRMLPVGAHTRGAHIPKPARRPALSMGVPALDEMMGGGLPAGYSLLISGPSGSGKSLLATSFLAEGARCGEKGVVAAFEIGPGQSSNPRLVELIEGGQVGVIDTRALDLSIDETLFALTEMIAATGATRVVIDSLSGFELALAPAFREDFRESLHRMVAVLTALGATVLMVSELEDRYNDLRFSPYGSAFLTDAIIVQRYVELEGELKRVMAVVKVRNSPHSHALRLYEINDAGYVIGEPRPEIDALLTGHPRPASAFASS
;
A
#
# COMPACT_ATOMS: atom_id res chain seq x y z
N MET A 1 -34.12 0.17 -11.64
CA MET A 1 -33.22 1.33 -11.70
C MET A 1 -34.02 2.57 -11.39
N ASN A 2 -33.74 3.25 -10.27
CA ASN A 2 -34.50 4.44 -9.84
C ASN A 2 -34.09 5.63 -10.72
N GLN A 3 -34.95 6.03 -11.64
CA GLN A 3 -34.72 7.06 -12.66
C GLN A 3 -34.72 8.52 -12.17
N ASN A 4 -34.79 8.77 -10.85
CA ASN A 4 -34.91 10.13 -10.27
C ASN A 4 -33.80 10.54 -9.31
N LYS A 5 -32.60 9.94 -9.40
CA LYS A 5 -31.47 10.41 -8.58
C LYS A 5 -30.68 11.47 -9.34
N VAL A 6 -30.62 12.69 -8.82
CA VAL A 6 -29.68 13.70 -9.29
C VAL A 6 -28.26 13.20 -8.95
N PRO A 7 -27.40 12.97 -9.95
CA PRO A 7 -26.03 12.51 -9.69
C PRO A 7 -25.23 13.62 -9.00
N ILE A 8 -24.58 13.29 -7.88
CA ILE A 8 -23.60 14.18 -7.25
C ILE A 8 -22.33 14.15 -8.13
N GLN A 9 -21.94 15.30 -8.66
CA GLN A 9 -20.71 15.42 -9.43
C GLN A 9 -19.49 15.24 -8.52
N ARG A 10 -18.50 14.48 -9.01
CA ARG A 10 -17.26 14.21 -8.28
C ARG A 10 -16.09 14.87 -8.96
N LEU A 11 -15.26 15.50 -8.15
CA LEU A 11 -14.05 16.19 -8.58
C LEU A 11 -12.85 15.30 -8.29
N PRO A 12 -11.94 15.10 -9.26
CA PRO A 12 -10.68 14.44 -8.97
C PRO A 12 -9.90 15.28 -7.95
N SER A 13 -9.38 14.64 -6.89
CA SER A 13 -8.61 15.37 -5.87
C SER A 13 -7.26 15.86 -6.36
N GLY A 14 -6.73 15.23 -7.42
CA GLY A 14 -5.36 15.45 -7.91
C GLY A 14 -4.27 14.89 -6.98
N VAL A 15 -4.68 14.10 -5.99
CA VAL A 15 -3.76 13.41 -5.08
C VAL A 15 -3.75 11.93 -5.45
N PRO A 16 -2.61 11.39 -5.94
CA PRO A 16 -2.52 9.98 -6.32
C PRO A 16 -3.00 9.06 -5.19
N GLY A 17 -3.89 8.13 -5.51
CA GLY A 17 -4.44 7.15 -4.56
C GLY A 17 -5.56 7.67 -3.63
N LEU A 18 -5.87 8.98 -3.60
CA LEU A 18 -6.92 9.51 -2.72
C LEU A 18 -8.32 9.30 -3.29
N ASP A 19 -8.52 9.46 -4.59
CA ASP A 19 -9.83 9.32 -5.22
C ASP A 19 -10.48 7.95 -5.02
N PRO A 20 -9.73 6.82 -5.11
CA PRO A 20 -10.28 5.51 -4.74
C PRO A 20 -10.80 5.43 -3.31
N LEU A 21 -10.14 6.08 -2.34
CA LEU A 21 -10.59 6.12 -0.94
C LEU A 21 -11.91 6.87 -0.80
N LEU A 22 -12.06 7.93 -1.57
CA LEU A 22 -13.26 8.76 -1.62
C LEU A 22 -14.40 8.12 -2.43
N GLY A 23 -14.18 6.94 -3.01
CA GLY A 23 -15.18 6.31 -3.88
C GLY A 23 -15.38 7.03 -5.21
N GLY A 24 -14.31 7.64 -5.74
CA GLY A 24 -14.26 8.29 -7.06
C GLY A 24 -14.05 9.80 -7.05
N GLY A 25 -13.63 10.38 -5.93
CA GLY A 25 -13.28 11.79 -5.83
C GLY A 25 -14.12 12.57 -4.79
N LEU A 26 -13.86 13.87 -4.74
CA LEU A 26 -14.54 14.82 -3.82
C LEU A 26 -15.94 15.16 -4.32
N SER A 27 -16.93 15.24 -3.43
CA SER A 27 -18.27 15.76 -3.80
C SER A 27 -18.19 17.24 -4.09
N GLU A 28 -18.69 17.68 -5.25
CA GLU A 28 -18.78 19.10 -5.59
C GLU A 28 -19.73 19.83 -4.63
N PHE A 29 -19.44 21.09 -4.35
CA PHE A 29 -20.20 21.97 -3.43
C PHE A 29 -20.30 21.45 -1.99
N SER A 30 -19.37 20.61 -1.58
CA SER A 30 -19.31 20.07 -0.22
C SER A 30 -18.43 20.89 0.70
N PHE A 31 -18.68 20.76 2.01
CA PHE A 31 -17.92 21.35 3.08
C PHE A 31 -17.06 20.27 3.74
N ILE A 32 -15.75 20.33 3.49
CA ILE A 32 -14.79 19.26 3.86
C ILE A 32 -13.82 19.78 4.92
N ILE A 33 -13.59 18.99 5.95
CA ILE A 33 -12.57 19.26 6.97
C ILE A 33 -11.34 18.41 6.67
N ILE A 34 -10.15 19.03 6.67
CA ILE A 34 -8.84 18.37 6.67
C ILE A 34 -8.27 18.56 8.07
N ALA A 35 -8.28 17.49 8.85
CA ALA A 35 -7.93 17.50 10.26
C ALA A 35 -6.69 16.63 10.54
N GLY A 36 -5.99 16.89 11.65
CA GLY A 36 -4.86 16.08 12.10
C GLY A 36 -3.87 16.85 12.94
N GLN A 37 -2.86 16.16 13.46
CA GLN A 37 -1.79 16.74 14.30
C GLN A 37 -0.90 17.72 13.52
N PRO A 38 -0.16 18.61 14.21
CA PRO A 38 0.90 19.41 13.58
C PRO A 38 1.89 18.53 12.83
N GLY A 39 2.34 18.96 11.64
CA GLY A 39 3.30 18.20 10.82
C GLY A 39 2.73 16.98 10.08
N SER A 40 1.44 16.67 10.22
CA SER A 40 0.83 15.53 9.52
C SER A 40 0.65 15.70 8.00
N GLY A 41 0.88 16.92 7.44
CA GLY A 41 0.78 17.17 6.00
C GLY A 41 -0.52 17.83 5.52
N LYS A 42 -1.37 18.33 6.43
CA LYS A 42 -2.67 18.97 6.09
C LYS A 42 -2.56 20.08 5.05
N THR A 43 -1.68 21.04 5.31
CA THR A 43 -1.43 22.18 4.42
C THR A 43 -0.88 21.72 3.07
N THR A 44 0.01 20.74 3.03
CA THR A 44 0.54 20.16 1.80
C THR A 44 -0.58 19.50 0.98
N LEU A 45 -1.48 18.73 1.65
CA LEU A 45 -2.64 18.12 1.00
C LEU A 45 -3.57 19.17 0.39
N ALA A 46 -3.89 20.21 1.17
CA ALA A 46 -4.77 21.29 0.72
C ALA A 46 -4.18 22.04 -0.48
N HIS A 47 -2.88 22.36 -0.46
CA HIS A 47 -2.22 23.03 -1.58
C HIS A 47 -2.15 22.14 -2.82
N GLN A 48 -1.78 20.86 -2.69
CA GLN A 48 -1.76 19.94 -3.83
C GLN A 48 -3.13 19.86 -4.51
N MET A 49 -4.21 19.70 -3.72
CA MET A 49 -5.57 19.74 -4.25
C MET A 49 -5.89 21.07 -4.91
N MET A 50 -5.56 22.20 -4.25
CA MET A 50 -5.81 23.54 -4.77
C MET A 50 -5.12 23.78 -6.11
N PHE A 51 -3.82 23.50 -6.20
CA PHE A 51 -3.06 23.70 -7.44
C PHE A 51 -3.52 22.77 -8.57
N THR A 52 -4.01 21.58 -8.24
CA THR A 52 -4.58 20.66 -9.24
C THR A 52 -5.95 21.11 -9.74
N LEU A 53 -6.84 21.49 -8.81
CA LEU A 53 -8.24 21.82 -9.09
C LEU A 53 -8.42 23.20 -9.73
N ALA A 54 -7.57 24.17 -9.36
CA ALA A 54 -7.72 25.55 -9.79
C ALA A 54 -7.36 25.74 -11.27
N SER A 55 -8.19 26.52 -11.96
CA SER A 55 -8.00 27.02 -13.32
C SER A 55 -8.59 28.41 -13.45
N PRO A 56 -8.35 29.16 -14.54
CA PRO A 56 -8.98 30.47 -14.75
C PRO A 56 -10.51 30.42 -14.73
N GLN A 57 -11.12 29.28 -15.11
CA GLN A 57 -12.58 29.05 -15.11
C GLN A 57 -13.07 28.52 -13.76
N ARG A 58 -12.22 27.95 -12.94
CA ARG A 58 -12.53 27.40 -11.63
C ARG A 58 -11.51 27.89 -10.61
N LYS A 59 -11.72 29.10 -10.15
CA LYS A 59 -10.78 29.83 -9.28
C LYS A 59 -10.77 29.28 -7.87
N ALA A 60 -9.67 29.47 -7.14
CA ALA A 60 -9.51 29.10 -5.75
C ALA A 60 -9.11 30.30 -4.89
N LEU A 61 -9.75 30.46 -3.73
CA LEU A 61 -9.33 31.38 -2.67
C LEU A 61 -8.72 30.58 -1.52
N PHE A 62 -7.57 31.05 -1.04
CA PHE A 62 -6.91 30.48 0.13
C PHE A 62 -6.80 31.55 1.23
N PHE A 63 -7.57 31.38 2.29
CA PHE A 63 -7.55 32.23 3.46
C PHE A 63 -6.54 31.71 4.47
N THR A 64 -5.55 32.54 4.82
CA THR A 64 -4.60 32.24 5.91
C THR A 64 -5.03 32.97 7.17
N VAL A 65 -5.06 32.28 8.29
CA VAL A 65 -5.43 32.84 9.59
C VAL A 65 -4.22 32.96 10.52
N LEU A 66 -3.12 32.25 10.18
CA LEU A 66 -1.86 32.36 10.90
C LEU A 66 -1.13 33.62 10.47
N GLY A 67 -0.49 34.30 11.44
CA GLY A 67 0.35 35.49 11.17
C GLY A 67 1.60 35.21 10.34
N GLU A 68 1.66 34.08 9.66
CA GLU A 68 2.73 33.74 8.75
C GLU A 68 2.52 34.40 7.39
N PRO A 69 3.48 35.18 6.88
CA PRO A 69 3.34 35.84 5.58
C PRO A 69 3.11 34.79 4.47
N ALA A 70 2.15 35.05 3.58
CA ALA A 70 1.85 34.18 2.44
C ALA A 70 3.10 33.85 1.61
N LEU A 71 4.03 34.79 1.48
CA LEU A 71 5.32 34.62 0.80
C LEU A 71 6.19 33.51 1.43
N LYS A 72 6.18 33.36 2.75
CA LYS A 72 6.95 32.29 3.41
C LYS A 72 6.35 30.94 3.14
N MET A 73 5.02 30.81 3.20
CA MET A 73 4.28 29.61 2.87
C MET A 73 4.52 29.20 1.41
N LEU A 74 4.40 30.12 0.47
CA LEU A 74 4.66 29.88 -0.96
C LEU A 74 6.09 29.42 -1.21
N ARG A 75 7.08 29.99 -0.48
CA ARG A 75 8.48 29.57 -0.59
C ARG A 75 8.69 28.08 -0.28
N TYR A 76 7.96 27.51 0.68
CA TYR A 76 8.02 26.08 0.98
C TYR A 76 7.27 25.25 -0.07
N GLN A 77 6.15 25.76 -0.55
CA GLN A 77 5.33 25.03 -1.53
C GLN A 77 5.99 24.95 -2.92
N GLN A 78 6.85 25.90 -3.26
CA GLN A 78 7.64 25.89 -4.51
C GLN A 78 8.58 24.68 -4.64
N GLN A 79 8.83 23.95 -3.56
CA GLN A 79 9.67 22.74 -3.60
C GLN A 79 8.94 21.53 -4.16
N TYR A 80 7.60 21.60 -4.27
CA TYR A 80 6.79 20.49 -4.78
C TYR A 80 6.50 20.65 -6.27
N SER A 81 6.48 19.51 -7.00
CA SER A 81 6.23 19.47 -8.44
C SER A 81 4.81 19.94 -8.83
N PHE A 82 3.83 19.87 -7.91
CA PHE A 82 2.46 20.36 -8.14
C PHE A 82 2.34 21.89 -8.15
N PHE A 83 3.37 22.59 -7.71
CA PHE A 83 3.33 24.05 -7.62
C PHE A 83 3.49 24.68 -9.00
N ASP A 84 2.56 25.55 -9.36
CA ASP A 84 2.55 26.27 -10.64
C ASP A 84 2.39 27.78 -10.39
N THR A 85 3.46 28.54 -10.65
CA THR A 85 3.48 29.99 -10.50
C THR A 85 2.52 30.71 -11.46
N ALA A 86 2.24 30.13 -12.62
CA ALA A 86 1.32 30.71 -13.60
C ALA A 86 -0.14 30.77 -13.12
N LYS A 87 -0.49 29.96 -12.14
CA LYS A 87 -1.85 29.95 -11.55
C LYS A 87 -2.04 31.04 -10.49
N LEU A 88 -0.94 31.62 -9.97
CA LEU A 88 -1.03 32.67 -8.96
C LEU A 88 -1.68 33.93 -9.54
N ASP A 89 -2.50 34.59 -8.73
CA ASP A 89 -3.30 35.78 -9.02
C ASP A 89 -4.39 35.61 -10.08
N GLU A 90 -4.22 34.76 -11.08
CA GLU A 90 -5.22 34.50 -12.11
C GLU A 90 -6.25 33.45 -11.64
N ALA A 91 -5.80 32.28 -11.21
CA ALA A 91 -6.63 31.15 -10.79
C ALA A 91 -6.64 30.96 -9.27
N ILE A 92 -5.58 31.36 -8.57
CA ILE A 92 -5.40 31.17 -7.12
C ILE A 92 -5.06 32.50 -6.49
N ARG A 93 -5.78 32.87 -5.42
CA ARG A 93 -5.49 34.07 -4.63
C ARG A 93 -5.37 33.72 -3.15
N PHE A 94 -4.36 34.28 -2.51
CA PHE A 94 -4.11 34.15 -1.06
C PHE A 94 -4.54 35.41 -0.35
N ILE A 95 -5.28 35.25 0.76
CA ILE A 95 -5.81 36.35 1.57
C ILE A 95 -5.50 36.09 3.03
N ASN A 96 -4.88 37.05 3.69
CA ASN A 96 -4.59 36.95 5.12
C ASN A 96 -5.72 37.55 5.94
N LEU A 97 -6.28 36.76 6.86
CA LEU A 97 -7.32 37.14 7.82
C LEU A 97 -6.80 37.27 9.25
N GLY A 98 -5.47 37.28 9.44
CA GLY A 98 -4.86 37.23 10.78
C GLY A 98 -5.25 38.40 11.68
N GLU A 99 -5.31 39.62 11.15
CA GLU A 99 -5.69 40.82 11.91
C GLU A 99 -7.16 40.78 12.31
N GLU A 100 -8.05 40.40 11.38
CA GLU A 100 -9.49 40.30 11.62
C GLU A 100 -9.82 39.25 12.68
N VAL A 101 -9.17 38.07 12.62
CA VAL A 101 -9.38 36.99 13.60
C VAL A 101 -8.86 37.39 14.99
N LEU A 102 -7.71 38.05 15.09
CA LEU A 102 -7.15 38.50 16.37
C LEU A 102 -8.05 39.52 17.08
N SER A 103 -8.82 40.33 16.35
CA SER A 103 -9.84 41.24 16.92
C SER A 103 -10.90 40.49 17.70
N GLY A 104 -11.23 39.23 17.29
CA GLY A 104 -12.27 38.38 17.86
C GLY A 104 -13.69 38.78 17.42
N ASP A 105 -13.79 39.64 16.41
CA ASP A 105 -15.03 40.00 15.77
C ASP A 105 -15.32 39.05 14.59
N PHE A 106 -16.05 37.96 14.85
CA PHE A 106 -16.36 36.94 13.85
C PHE A 106 -17.33 37.44 12.76
N ASP A 107 -18.13 38.42 13.03
CA ASP A 107 -19.00 39.04 12.02
C ASP A 107 -18.15 39.80 11.01
N HIS A 108 -17.13 40.51 11.48
CA HIS A 108 -16.20 41.22 10.60
C HIS A 108 -15.37 40.24 9.76
N VAL A 109 -14.87 39.09 10.34
CA VAL A 109 -14.20 38.03 9.62
C VAL A 109 -15.10 37.46 8.51
N LEU A 110 -16.38 37.19 8.85
CA LEU A 110 -17.33 36.68 7.89
C LEU A 110 -17.60 37.65 6.76
N ALA A 111 -17.80 38.95 7.09
CA ALA A 111 -18.00 40.00 6.10
C ALA A 111 -16.81 40.13 5.13
N ARG A 112 -15.58 39.99 5.65
CA ARG A 112 -14.39 40.03 4.82
C ARG A 112 -14.33 38.81 3.87
N ILE A 113 -14.63 37.61 4.37
CA ILE A 113 -14.71 36.40 3.54
C ILE A 113 -15.76 36.57 2.44
N VAL A 114 -16.96 37.05 2.79
CA VAL A 114 -18.05 37.31 1.85
C VAL A 114 -17.59 38.26 0.74
N GLN A 115 -16.99 39.37 1.09
CA GLN A 115 -16.51 40.38 0.14
C GLN A 115 -15.52 39.80 -0.87
N GLU A 116 -14.57 38.98 -0.39
CA GLU A 116 -13.56 38.40 -1.28
C GLU A 116 -14.15 37.29 -2.18
N VAL A 117 -15.06 36.49 -1.64
CA VAL A 117 -15.76 35.44 -2.42
C VAL A 117 -16.66 36.09 -3.51
N GLU A 118 -17.42 37.11 -3.19
CA GLU A 118 -18.26 37.83 -4.17
C GLU A 118 -17.43 38.52 -5.25
N ARG A 119 -16.25 39.05 -4.88
CA ARG A 119 -15.35 39.71 -5.81
C ARG A 119 -14.64 38.76 -6.77
N PHE A 120 -14.26 37.56 -6.29
CA PHE A 120 -13.40 36.63 -7.02
C PHE A 120 -14.18 35.46 -7.66
N GLU A 121 -15.39 35.17 -7.17
CA GLU A 121 -16.27 34.07 -7.61
C GLU A 121 -15.53 32.73 -7.67
N PRO A 122 -14.99 32.24 -6.53
CA PRO A 122 -14.21 31.03 -6.50
C PRO A 122 -15.08 29.77 -6.58
N ALA A 123 -14.63 28.73 -7.29
CA ALA A 123 -15.18 27.39 -7.21
C ALA A 123 -14.66 26.62 -5.98
N PHE A 124 -13.51 27.04 -5.44
CA PHE A 124 -12.86 26.41 -4.29
C PHE A 124 -12.44 27.43 -3.25
N VAL A 125 -12.72 27.13 -1.99
CA VAL A 125 -12.34 27.96 -0.84
C VAL A 125 -11.57 27.11 0.16
N PHE A 126 -10.40 27.58 0.56
CA PHE A 126 -9.54 26.94 1.57
C PHE A 126 -9.34 27.90 2.74
N VAL A 127 -9.40 27.40 3.97
CA VAL A 127 -9.17 28.18 5.19
C VAL A 127 -8.16 27.44 6.07
N ASP A 128 -6.93 27.99 6.22
CA ASP A 128 -5.85 27.44 7.03
C ASP A 128 -5.30 28.49 8.02
N SER A 129 -5.29 28.35 9.33
CA SER A 129 -5.81 27.22 10.06
C SER A 129 -7.07 27.67 10.81
N PHE A 130 -8.13 26.92 10.64
CA PHE A 130 -9.38 27.20 11.34
C PHE A 130 -9.28 27.04 12.87
N ARG A 131 -8.29 26.25 13.37
CA ARG A 131 -8.05 26.14 14.81
C ARG A 131 -7.68 27.48 15.45
N SER A 132 -7.00 28.36 14.75
CA SER A 132 -6.68 29.70 15.27
C SER A 132 -7.95 30.49 15.57
N VAL A 133 -8.98 30.36 14.72
CA VAL A 133 -10.31 30.95 14.93
C VAL A 133 -10.97 30.36 16.19
N THR A 134 -10.93 29.02 16.35
CA THR A 134 -11.50 28.34 17.53
C THR A 134 -10.78 28.69 18.82
N HIS A 135 -9.47 28.83 18.78
CA HIS A 135 -8.65 29.18 19.95
C HIS A 135 -8.93 30.61 20.45
N VAL A 136 -9.04 31.56 19.53
CA VAL A 136 -9.41 32.96 19.88
C VAL A 136 -10.81 33.02 20.48
N ALA A 137 -11.76 32.27 19.93
CA ALA A 137 -13.13 32.17 20.47
C ALA A 137 -13.15 31.58 21.88
N GLY A 138 -12.39 30.50 22.11
CA GLY A 138 -12.27 29.84 23.41
C GLY A 138 -11.66 30.76 24.47
N ALA A 139 -10.57 31.47 24.15
CA ALA A 139 -9.88 32.41 25.04
C ALA A 139 -10.79 33.59 25.45
N LYS A 140 -11.73 34.00 24.60
CA LYS A 140 -12.67 35.08 24.85
C LYS A 140 -14.05 34.61 25.36
N GLY A 141 -14.24 33.28 25.57
CA GLY A 141 -15.52 32.73 26.01
C GLY A 141 -16.67 32.83 24.96
N GLN A 142 -16.32 32.96 23.67
CA GLN A 142 -17.22 33.20 22.56
C GLN A 142 -17.64 31.94 21.79
N GLN A 143 -17.79 30.80 22.46
CA GLN A 143 -18.15 29.54 21.80
C GLN A 143 -19.45 29.58 20.99
N SER A 144 -20.47 30.28 21.49
CA SER A 144 -21.72 30.43 20.76
C SER A 144 -21.58 31.30 19.50
N ALA A 145 -20.75 32.36 19.55
CA ALA A 145 -20.45 33.18 18.39
C ALA A 145 -19.66 32.39 17.32
N LEU A 146 -18.70 31.54 17.75
CA LEU A 146 -18.00 30.64 16.86
C LEU A 146 -18.95 29.65 16.17
N GLN A 147 -19.89 29.07 16.92
CA GLN A 147 -20.89 28.15 16.35
C GLN A 147 -21.75 28.85 15.29
N SER A 148 -22.22 30.05 15.58
CA SER A 148 -22.99 30.85 14.62
C SER A 148 -22.13 31.21 13.39
N PHE A 149 -20.88 31.61 13.57
CA PHE A 149 -19.93 31.88 12.49
C PHE A 149 -19.79 30.68 11.55
N VAL A 150 -19.53 29.49 12.09
CA VAL A 150 -19.34 28.26 11.29
C VAL A 150 -20.62 27.90 10.54
N GLN A 151 -21.80 28.02 11.18
CA GLN A 151 -23.07 27.76 10.52
C GLN A 151 -23.31 28.73 9.37
N HIS A 152 -23.08 30.01 9.59
CA HIS A 152 -23.23 31.03 8.55
C HIS A 152 -22.23 30.80 7.40
N LEU A 153 -20.99 30.52 7.71
CA LEU A 153 -19.97 30.19 6.71
C LEU A 153 -20.39 29.01 5.85
N GLY A 154 -20.84 27.91 6.47
CA GLY A 154 -21.30 26.72 5.76
C GLY A 154 -22.50 26.98 4.84
N ILE A 155 -23.47 27.75 5.30
CA ILE A 155 -24.65 28.15 4.50
C ILE A 155 -24.24 29.02 3.32
N LEU A 156 -23.39 30.02 3.54
CA LEU A 156 -22.92 30.92 2.49
C LEU A 156 -22.13 30.20 1.43
N MET A 157 -21.15 29.34 1.81
CA MET A 157 -20.33 28.58 0.87
C MET A 157 -21.20 27.66 0.01
N THR A 158 -22.21 27.01 0.61
CA THR A 158 -23.14 26.17 -0.14
C THR A 158 -24.00 27.01 -1.12
N SER A 159 -24.43 28.20 -0.71
CA SER A 159 -25.24 29.08 -1.57
C SER A 159 -24.44 29.62 -2.78
N TRP A 160 -23.12 29.78 -2.64
CA TRP A 160 -22.24 30.21 -3.74
C TRP A 160 -21.74 29.05 -4.61
N GLN A 161 -22.18 27.81 -4.34
CA GLN A 161 -21.73 26.62 -5.06
C GLN A 161 -20.20 26.46 -5.04
N ALA A 162 -19.57 26.83 -3.92
CA ALA A 162 -18.14 26.67 -3.72
C ALA A 162 -17.86 25.41 -2.89
N THR A 163 -16.93 24.56 -3.35
CA THR A 163 -16.39 23.46 -2.54
C THR A 163 -15.41 24.04 -1.54
N THR A 164 -15.67 23.84 -0.25
CA THR A 164 -14.93 24.49 0.83
C THR A 164 -14.14 23.51 1.68
N PHE A 165 -12.89 23.83 1.95
CA PHE A 165 -11.97 23.05 2.77
C PHE A 165 -11.55 23.84 4.00
N LEU A 166 -11.86 23.30 5.19
CA LEU A 166 -11.35 23.83 6.45
C LEU A 166 -10.17 22.97 6.92
N ILE A 167 -9.02 23.60 7.07
CA ILE A 167 -7.80 22.95 7.54
C ILE A 167 -7.61 23.28 9.02
N GLY A 168 -7.40 22.26 9.86
CA GLY A 168 -7.23 22.50 11.28
C GLY A 168 -6.54 21.39 12.04
N GLU A 169 -5.97 21.74 13.18
CA GLU A 169 -5.38 20.80 14.10
C GLU A 169 -6.46 20.27 15.03
N TYR A 170 -6.87 19.00 14.80
CA TYR A 170 -7.84 18.28 15.60
C TYR A 170 -7.36 16.87 15.86
N ILE A 171 -7.67 16.34 17.03
CA ILE A 171 -7.40 14.97 17.46
C ILE A 171 -8.76 14.30 17.72
N LEU A 172 -8.99 13.11 17.16
CA LEU A 172 -10.26 12.38 17.26
C LEU A 172 -10.71 12.09 18.70
N ASN A 173 -9.80 12.10 19.67
CA ASN A 173 -10.05 11.75 21.09
C ASN A 173 -10.40 12.97 21.97
N GLU A 174 -10.38 14.18 21.45
CA GLU A 174 -10.90 15.32 22.19
C GLU A 174 -12.42 15.19 22.20
N SER A 175 -12.99 14.92 23.37
CA SER A 175 -14.41 14.75 23.65
C SER A 175 -15.29 15.98 23.32
N GLU A 176 -14.71 17.00 22.78
CA GLU A 176 -15.34 18.17 22.20
C GLU A 176 -15.23 18.12 20.67
N ALA A 177 -15.94 17.17 20.05
CA ALA A 177 -16.23 17.25 18.63
C ALA A 177 -17.00 18.56 18.43
N GLY A 178 -16.29 19.64 18.14
CA GLY A 178 -16.88 20.98 17.99
C GLY A 178 -17.97 20.99 16.93
N PRO A 179 -18.86 21.97 16.95
CA PRO A 179 -20.01 22.09 16.03
C PRO A 179 -19.61 21.99 14.54
N VAL A 180 -18.34 22.27 14.23
CA VAL A 180 -17.75 22.19 12.87
C VAL A 180 -17.83 20.78 12.27
N PHE A 181 -17.54 19.73 13.06
CA PHE A 181 -17.59 18.33 12.59
C PHE A 181 -19.00 17.86 12.26
N THR A 182 -20.01 18.43 12.94
CA THR A 182 -21.41 18.09 12.72
C THR A 182 -21.89 18.62 11.36
N ILE A 183 -21.47 19.82 10.99
CA ILE A 183 -21.91 20.52 9.76
C ILE A 183 -21.19 19.94 8.53
N ALA A 184 -19.93 19.53 8.66
CA ALA A 184 -19.12 19.03 7.55
C ALA A 184 -19.78 17.88 6.79
N ASP A 185 -19.67 17.92 5.47
CA ASP A 185 -20.10 16.85 4.58
C ASP A 185 -19.01 15.76 4.46
N GLY A 186 -17.75 16.17 4.54
CA GLY A 186 -16.57 15.29 4.52
C GLY A 186 -15.58 15.61 5.63
N ILE A 187 -14.89 14.58 6.13
CA ILE A 187 -13.82 14.72 7.11
C ILE A 187 -12.68 13.80 6.70
N LEU A 188 -11.52 14.40 6.39
CA LEU A 188 -10.25 13.71 6.11
C LEU A 188 -9.36 13.88 7.34
N MET A 189 -8.99 12.78 7.98
CA MET A 189 -8.09 12.77 9.14
C MET A 189 -6.71 12.34 8.73
N LEU A 190 -5.70 13.16 9.02
CA LEU A 190 -4.29 12.85 8.80
C LEU A 190 -3.62 12.61 10.14
N GLU A 191 -2.97 11.47 10.26
CA GLU A 191 -2.26 11.05 11.46
C GLU A 191 -0.78 10.88 11.17
N GLN A 192 0.05 11.20 12.14
CA GLN A 192 1.48 10.92 12.12
C GLN A 192 1.84 10.22 13.42
N SER A 193 2.48 9.07 13.32
CA SER A 193 3.01 8.34 14.46
C SER A 193 4.53 8.20 14.35
N LEU A 194 5.22 8.39 15.47
CA LEU A 194 6.63 8.13 15.61
C LEU A 194 6.81 6.86 16.44
N THR A 195 7.38 5.82 15.80
CA THR A 195 7.67 4.55 16.47
C THR A 195 9.14 4.24 16.28
N HIS A 196 9.92 4.22 17.37
CA HIS A 196 11.37 4.18 17.34
C HIS A 196 11.91 5.36 16.50
N ASN A 197 12.62 5.12 15.41
CA ASN A 197 13.18 6.13 14.51
C ASN A 197 12.40 6.27 13.20
N SER A 198 11.17 5.69 13.13
CA SER A 198 10.34 5.65 11.95
C SER A 198 9.13 6.56 12.08
N VAL A 199 8.86 7.35 11.04
CA VAL A 199 7.67 8.21 10.92
C VAL A 199 6.69 7.59 9.96
N VAL A 200 5.53 7.17 10.47
CA VAL A 200 4.44 6.63 9.66
C VAL A 200 3.31 7.66 9.59
N ARG A 201 2.86 7.95 8.38
CA ARG A 201 1.71 8.82 8.13
C ARG A 201 0.54 8.03 7.58
N LYS A 202 -0.65 8.28 8.14
CA LYS A 202 -1.89 7.63 7.72
C LYS A 202 -2.99 8.65 7.49
N ILE A 203 -3.85 8.37 6.50
CA ILE A 203 -5.06 9.14 6.18
C ILE A 203 -6.29 8.26 6.35
N GLN A 204 -7.36 8.84 6.87
CA GLN A 204 -8.67 8.19 7.00
C GLN A 204 -9.75 9.12 6.49
N VAL A 205 -10.71 8.57 5.76
CA VAL A 205 -11.98 9.24 5.47
C VAL A 205 -12.95 8.93 6.62
N ALA A 206 -12.99 9.83 7.62
CA ALA A 206 -13.81 9.63 8.81
C ALA A 206 -15.31 9.86 8.53
N LYS A 207 -15.62 10.72 7.56
CA LYS A 207 -16.99 11.04 7.14
C LYS A 207 -16.99 11.46 5.68
N MET A 208 -18.00 11.04 4.92
CA MET A 208 -18.30 11.57 3.60
C MET A 208 -19.79 11.31 3.28
N ARG A 209 -20.55 12.38 3.12
CA ARG A 209 -21.99 12.28 2.80
C ARG A 209 -22.19 11.93 1.33
N GLY A 210 -23.20 11.12 1.05
CA GLY A 210 -23.65 10.84 -0.31
C GLY A 210 -22.78 9.88 -1.13
N GLN A 211 -21.71 9.30 -0.55
CA GLN A 211 -20.85 8.34 -1.23
C GLN A 211 -20.30 7.27 -0.30
N ALA A 212 -20.02 6.09 -0.88
CA ALA A 212 -19.30 5.03 -0.18
C ALA A 212 -17.80 5.33 -0.21
N THR A 213 -17.14 5.16 0.93
CA THR A 213 -15.70 5.37 1.08
C THR A 213 -15.02 4.08 1.52
N VAL A 214 -13.73 3.97 1.29
CA VAL A 214 -12.94 2.85 1.81
C VAL A 214 -12.63 3.11 3.28
N ALA A 215 -13.14 2.26 4.15
CA ALA A 215 -12.98 2.40 5.60
C ALA A 215 -11.56 2.05 6.05
N GLY A 216 -11.11 2.68 7.14
CA GLY A 216 -9.85 2.40 7.82
C GLY A 216 -8.76 3.43 7.59
N LEU A 217 -7.58 3.14 8.12
CA LEU A 217 -6.38 3.97 7.99
C LEU A 217 -5.56 3.50 6.79
N HIS A 218 -5.17 4.43 5.94
CA HIS A 218 -4.40 4.20 4.72
C HIS A 218 -3.07 4.93 4.80
N THR A 219 -1.99 4.28 4.43
CA THR A 219 -0.65 4.89 4.45
C THR A 219 -0.52 5.94 3.35
N PHE A 220 0.23 7.00 3.62
CA PHE A 220 0.64 7.97 2.61
C PHE A 220 2.07 8.44 2.83
N ARG A 221 2.70 8.90 1.76
CA ARG A 221 4.03 9.55 1.74
C ARG A 221 3.91 11.01 1.32
N ILE A 222 4.86 11.80 1.77
CA ILE A 222 5.11 13.16 1.28
C ILE A 222 6.49 13.12 0.62
N THR A 223 6.55 13.38 -0.67
CA THR A 223 7.76 13.41 -1.49
C THR A 223 7.85 14.77 -2.19
N ASP A 224 8.85 14.97 -3.03
CA ASP A 224 8.98 16.17 -3.85
C ASP A 224 7.81 16.34 -4.85
N ASP A 225 7.11 15.23 -5.16
CA ASP A 225 5.89 15.23 -5.98
C ASP A 225 4.61 15.54 -5.18
N GLY A 226 4.74 15.74 -3.87
CA GLY A 226 3.62 15.98 -2.97
C GLY A 226 3.20 14.71 -2.21
N ILE A 227 1.91 14.62 -1.92
CA ILE A 227 1.31 13.51 -1.19
C ILE A 227 0.88 12.42 -2.20
N GLN A 228 1.29 11.20 -1.89
CA GLN A 228 0.81 9.98 -2.52
C GLN A 228 0.18 9.06 -1.47
N VAL A 229 -1.05 8.65 -1.70
CA VAL A 229 -1.80 7.75 -0.81
C VAL A 229 -1.74 6.32 -1.36
N PHE A 230 -1.56 5.36 -0.45
CA PHE A 230 -1.55 3.93 -0.75
C PHE A 230 -2.81 3.30 -0.15
N PRO A 231 -3.88 3.13 -0.94
CA PRO A 231 -5.12 2.53 -0.44
C PRO A 231 -4.89 1.11 0.06
N ARG A 232 -5.52 0.76 1.18
CA ARG A 232 -5.59 -0.63 1.62
C ARG A 232 -6.44 -1.43 0.64
N MET A 233 -5.78 -2.11 -0.30
CA MET A 233 -6.45 -2.91 -1.32
C MET A 233 -7.08 -4.16 -0.71
N LEU A 234 -8.28 -4.49 -1.16
CA LEU A 234 -8.99 -5.73 -0.85
C LEU A 234 -9.12 -6.58 -2.11
N PRO A 235 -9.08 -7.91 -2.00
CA PRO A 235 -9.29 -8.78 -3.16
C PRO A 235 -10.62 -8.47 -3.85
N VAL A 236 -10.62 -8.41 -5.17
CA VAL A 236 -11.84 -8.19 -5.97
C VAL A 236 -12.83 -9.32 -5.65
N GLY A 237 -14.05 -8.95 -5.24
CA GLY A 237 -15.09 -9.92 -4.84
C GLY A 237 -15.28 -10.06 -3.31
N ALA A 238 -14.46 -9.42 -2.47
CA ALA A 238 -14.66 -9.45 -1.02
C ALA A 238 -16.02 -8.86 -0.58
N HIS A 239 -16.66 -8.06 -1.41
CA HIS A 239 -17.96 -7.43 -1.14
C HIS A 239 -19.15 -8.14 -1.82
N THR A 240 -18.93 -9.11 -2.69
CA THR A 240 -20.01 -9.88 -3.33
C THR A 240 -20.36 -11.10 -2.48
N ARG A 241 -21.16 -10.89 -1.44
CA ARG A 241 -21.81 -11.99 -0.72
C ARG A 241 -22.69 -12.75 -1.72
N GLY A 242 -22.29 -14.00 -2.06
CA GLY A 242 -23.13 -14.94 -2.80
C GLY A 242 -22.82 -15.14 -4.28
N ALA A 243 -21.80 -14.53 -4.86
CA ALA A 243 -21.32 -14.92 -6.17
C ALA A 243 -20.66 -16.31 -6.07
N HIS A 244 -21.36 -17.32 -6.57
CA HIS A 244 -20.79 -18.64 -6.79
C HIS A 244 -19.73 -18.48 -7.89
N ILE A 245 -18.46 -18.29 -7.50
CA ILE A 245 -17.34 -18.30 -8.46
C ILE A 245 -17.23 -19.75 -8.93
N PRO A 246 -17.53 -20.05 -10.22
CA PRO A 246 -17.35 -21.41 -10.73
C PRO A 246 -15.89 -21.80 -10.46
N LYS A 247 -15.67 -22.98 -9.85
CA LYS A 247 -14.32 -23.53 -9.77
C LYS A 247 -13.80 -23.63 -11.21
N PRO A 248 -12.70 -22.91 -11.57
CA PRO A 248 -12.20 -23.01 -12.93
C PRO A 248 -11.84 -24.47 -13.22
N ALA A 249 -12.15 -24.91 -14.43
CA ALA A 249 -11.59 -26.10 -15.02
C ALA A 249 -10.06 -26.07 -14.79
N ARG A 250 -9.45 -27.26 -14.64
CA ARG A 250 -8.04 -27.49 -14.31
C ARG A 250 -7.12 -26.34 -14.82
N ARG A 251 -6.55 -25.58 -13.90
CA ARG A 251 -5.65 -24.47 -14.24
C ARG A 251 -4.41 -25.03 -14.93
N PRO A 252 -3.85 -24.37 -15.95
CA PRO A 252 -2.61 -24.81 -16.57
C PRO A 252 -1.50 -24.86 -15.51
N ALA A 253 -0.65 -25.87 -15.60
CA ALA A 253 0.53 -25.98 -14.75
C ALA A 253 1.65 -25.15 -15.35
N LEU A 254 2.30 -24.33 -14.53
CA LEU A 254 3.47 -23.54 -14.88
C LEU A 254 4.72 -24.31 -14.45
N SER A 255 5.67 -24.47 -15.35
CA SER A 255 6.97 -25.07 -15.02
C SER A 255 7.78 -24.12 -14.11
N MET A 256 8.48 -24.73 -13.17
CA MET A 256 9.47 -24.06 -12.30
C MET A 256 10.83 -23.84 -13.00
N GLY A 257 10.99 -24.33 -14.23
CA GLY A 257 12.27 -24.35 -14.95
C GLY A 257 13.23 -25.45 -14.47
N VAL A 258 12.73 -26.41 -13.68
CA VAL A 258 13.47 -27.56 -13.14
C VAL A 258 12.60 -28.80 -13.34
N PRO A 259 12.83 -29.60 -14.42
CA PRO A 259 11.92 -30.70 -14.79
C PRO A 259 11.65 -31.72 -13.69
N ALA A 260 12.67 -32.10 -12.93
CA ALA A 260 12.50 -33.03 -11.82
C ALA A 260 11.66 -32.46 -10.67
N LEU A 261 11.69 -31.12 -10.45
CA LEU A 261 10.82 -30.46 -9.49
C LEU A 261 9.37 -30.39 -10.01
N ASP A 262 9.19 -30.09 -11.30
CA ASP A 262 7.87 -30.10 -11.93
C ASP A 262 7.21 -31.48 -11.79
N GLU A 263 7.98 -32.57 -11.99
CA GLU A 263 7.51 -33.93 -11.73
C GLU A 263 7.10 -34.12 -10.26
N MET A 264 7.92 -33.68 -9.30
CA MET A 264 7.60 -33.75 -7.88
C MET A 264 6.33 -32.98 -7.54
N MET A 265 6.03 -31.89 -8.24
CA MET A 265 4.82 -31.07 -8.05
C MET A 265 3.59 -31.60 -8.81
N GLY A 266 3.71 -32.73 -9.53
CA GLY A 266 2.61 -33.32 -10.31
C GLY A 266 2.40 -32.62 -11.66
N GLY A 267 3.45 -32.07 -12.24
CA GLY A 267 3.49 -31.41 -13.55
C GLY A 267 3.72 -29.90 -13.48
N GLY A 268 4.09 -29.36 -12.32
CA GLY A 268 4.39 -27.94 -12.10
C GLY A 268 3.42 -27.25 -11.15
N LEU A 269 3.55 -25.92 -11.05
CA LEU A 269 2.73 -25.07 -10.16
C LEU A 269 1.46 -24.62 -10.89
N PRO A 270 0.23 -24.87 -10.37
CA PRO A 270 -0.98 -24.36 -11.02
C PRO A 270 -0.97 -22.83 -11.12
N ALA A 271 -1.33 -22.28 -12.29
CA ALA A 271 -1.37 -20.85 -12.54
C ALA A 271 -2.29 -20.12 -11.53
N GLY A 272 -1.86 -18.95 -11.05
CA GLY A 272 -2.58 -18.17 -10.05
C GLY A 272 -2.53 -18.77 -8.63
N TYR A 273 -1.62 -19.69 -8.36
CA TYR A 273 -1.32 -20.19 -7.01
C TYR A 273 -0.23 -19.36 -6.33
N SER A 274 -0.20 -19.44 -5.01
CA SER A 274 0.88 -18.94 -4.20
C SER A 274 1.79 -20.09 -3.74
N LEU A 275 3.11 -19.94 -3.95
CA LEU A 275 4.14 -20.88 -3.55
C LEU A 275 5.07 -20.26 -2.51
N LEU A 276 5.33 -20.98 -1.43
CA LEU A 276 6.36 -20.66 -0.46
C LEU A 276 7.55 -21.59 -0.64
N ILE A 277 8.76 -21.04 -0.85
CA ILE A 277 10.01 -21.76 -0.78
C ILE A 277 10.68 -21.40 0.54
N SER A 278 10.87 -22.37 1.41
CA SER A 278 11.39 -22.17 2.75
C SER A 278 12.67 -23.01 2.96
N GLY A 279 13.70 -22.41 3.53
CA GLY A 279 14.96 -23.11 3.79
C GLY A 279 16.06 -22.21 4.35
N PRO A 280 17.18 -22.78 4.82
CA PRO A 280 18.30 -22.01 5.37
C PRO A 280 19.00 -21.16 4.32
N SER A 281 19.82 -20.22 4.76
CA SER A 281 20.67 -19.41 3.87
C SER A 281 21.59 -20.33 3.05
N GLY A 282 21.84 -19.96 1.79
CA GLY A 282 22.69 -20.75 0.88
C GLY A 282 22.06 -22.04 0.31
N SER A 283 20.80 -22.36 0.65
CA SER A 283 20.11 -23.53 0.08
C SER A 283 19.70 -23.37 -1.40
N GLY A 284 19.79 -22.16 -1.96
CA GLY A 284 19.50 -21.89 -3.38
C GLY A 284 18.11 -21.30 -3.65
N LYS A 285 17.33 -20.92 -2.65
CA LYS A 285 15.96 -20.39 -2.79
C LYS A 285 15.81 -19.33 -3.89
N SER A 286 16.67 -18.31 -3.87
CA SER A 286 16.65 -17.21 -4.86
C SER A 286 17.02 -17.68 -6.26
N LEU A 287 17.88 -18.72 -6.38
CA LEU A 287 18.18 -19.33 -7.67
C LEU A 287 16.96 -20.06 -8.24
N LEU A 288 16.20 -20.77 -7.40
CA LEU A 288 14.97 -21.43 -7.82
C LEU A 288 13.90 -20.40 -8.24
N ALA A 289 13.79 -19.28 -7.50
CA ALA A 289 12.94 -18.17 -7.87
C ALA A 289 13.34 -17.55 -9.22
N THR A 290 14.63 -17.40 -9.48
CA THR A 290 15.13 -16.93 -10.78
C THR A 290 14.83 -17.95 -11.90
N SER A 291 14.96 -19.26 -11.64
CA SER A 291 14.61 -20.29 -12.62
C SER A 291 13.13 -20.22 -13.01
N PHE A 292 12.25 -19.96 -12.04
CA PHE A 292 10.82 -19.76 -12.27
C PHE A 292 10.53 -18.54 -13.18
N LEU A 293 11.22 -17.41 -12.96
CA LEU A 293 11.11 -16.23 -13.84
C LEU A 293 11.68 -16.47 -15.23
N ALA A 294 12.84 -17.12 -15.31
CA ALA A 294 13.49 -17.43 -16.57
C ALA A 294 12.66 -18.36 -17.46
N GLU A 295 12.01 -19.36 -16.85
CA GLU A 295 11.11 -20.24 -17.56
C GLU A 295 9.88 -19.51 -18.08
N GLY A 296 9.34 -18.56 -17.29
CA GLY A 296 8.28 -17.65 -17.75
C GLY A 296 8.72 -16.88 -18.98
N ALA A 297 9.88 -16.23 -18.93
CA ALA A 297 10.43 -15.47 -20.04
C ALA A 297 10.60 -16.35 -21.31
N ARG A 298 11.08 -17.59 -21.15
CA ARG A 298 11.20 -18.57 -22.23
C ARG A 298 9.85 -18.91 -22.87
N CYS A 299 8.79 -18.93 -22.06
CA CYS A 299 7.40 -19.14 -22.52
C CYS A 299 6.70 -17.87 -23.04
N GLY A 300 7.40 -16.72 -23.09
CA GLY A 300 6.83 -15.45 -23.51
C GLY A 300 6.02 -14.74 -22.43
N GLU A 301 6.10 -15.17 -21.17
CA GLU A 301 5.46 -14.52 -20.03
C GLU A 301 6.38 -13.45 -19.44
N LYS A 302 5.78 -12.41 -18.84
CA LYS A 302 6.51 -11.39 -18.09
C LYS A 302 6.52 -11.71 -16.60
N GLY A 303 7.59 -11.31 -15.93
CA GLY A 303 7.74 -11.45 -14.49
C GLY A 303 7.95 -10.13 -13.77
N VAL A 304 7.73 -10.13 -12.45
CA VAL A 304 8.09 -9.04 -11.54
C VAL A 304 8.78 -9.60 -10.31
N VAL A 305 9.85 -8.95 -9.87
CA VAL A 305 10.55 -9.30 -8.63
C VAL A 305 10.56 -8.12 -7.66
N ALA A 306 10.16 -8.37 -6.41
CA ALA A 306 10.40 -7.50 -5.27
C ALA A 306 11.54 -8.10 -4.44
N ALA A 307 12.73 -7.48 -4.53
CA ALA A 307 13.94 -7.94 -3.84
C ALA A 307 14.26 -7.03 -2.66
N PHE A 308 14.33 -7.59 -1.44
CA PHE A 308 14.47 -6.81 -0.20
C PHE A 308 15.87 -6.88 0.42
N GLU A 309 16.67 -7.89 0.12
CA GLU A 309 18.00 -8.09 0.71
C GLU A 309 19.12 -7.53 -0.15
N ILE A 310 19.00 -7.67 -1.46
CA ILE A 310 20.02 -7.27 -2.41
C ILE A 310 19.35 -6.45 -3.50
N GLY A 311 19.83 -5.23 -3.71
CA GLY A 311 19.31 -4.36 -4.79
C GLY A 311 19.46 -5.05 -6.16
N PRO A 312 18.53 -4.79 -7.10
CA PRO A 312 18.49 -5.49 -8.39
C PRO A 312 19.78 -5.41 -9.20
N GLY A 313 20.49 -4.27 -9.12
CA GLY A 313 21.79 -4.07 -9.78
C GLY A 313 23.00 -4.65 -9.02
N GLN A 314 22.77 -5.21 -7.84
CA GLN A 314 23.79 -5.85 -7.00
C GLN A 314 23.57 -7.35 -6.88
N SER A 315 22.57 -7.89 -7.58
CA SER A 315 22.32 -9.33 -7.58
C SER A 315 23.53 -10.08 -8.09
N SER A 316 24.02 -11.02 -7.29
CA SER A 316 25.08 -11.94 -7.70
C SER A 316 24.61 -13.01 -8.69
N ASN A 317 23.34 -12.97 -9.11
CA ASN A 317 22.76 -13.90 -10.06
C ASN A 317 22.74 -13.29 -11.48
N PRO A 318 23.70 -13.64 -12.36
CA PRO A 318 23.80 -13.06 -13.70
C PRO A 318 22.54 -13.26 -14.54
N ARG A 319 21.87 -14.41 -14.38
CA ARG A 319 20.67 -14.75 -15.13
C ARG A 319 19.48 -13.84 -14.77
N LEU A 320 19.36 -13.43 -13.49
CA LEU A 320 18.33 -12.47 -13.09
C LEU A 320 18.62 -11.08 -13.67
N VAL A 321 19.90 -10.67 -13.68
CA VAL A 321 20.33 -9.39 -14.28
C VAL A 321 20.00 -9.36 -15.77
N GLU A 322 20.32 -10.42 -16.52
CA GLU A 322 19.99 -10.53 -17.95
C GLU A 322 18.47 -10.41 -18.21
N LEU A 323 17.64 -11.05 -17.38
CA LEU A 323 16.18 -10.98 -17.52
C LEU A 323 15.65 -9.56 -17.27
N ILE A 324 16.26 -8.84 -16.33
CA ILE A 324 15.90 -7.46 -16.00
C ILE A 324 16.32 -6.51 -17.13
N GLU A 325 17.59 -6.59 -17.56
CA GLU A 325 18.12 -5.78 -18.66
C GLU A 325 17.41 -6.05 -19.98
N GLY A 326 17.02 -7.31 -20.21
CA GLY A 326 16.20 -7.71 -21.35
C GLY A 326 14.72 -7.28 -21.29
N GLY A 327 14.29 -6.61 -20.22
CA GLY A 327 12.91 -6.12 -20.06
C GLY A 327 11.86 -7.24 -19.91
N GLN A 328 12.28 -8.45 -19.54
CA GLN A 328 11.41 -9.61 -19.33
C GLN A 328 10.93 -9.68 -17.89
N VAL A 329 11.70 -9.11 -16.95
CA VAL A 329 11.38 -9.04 -15.53
C VAL A 329 11.44 -7.59 -15.06
N GLY A 330 10.32 -7.10 -14.54
CA GLY A 330 10.25 -5.82 -13.86
C GLY A 330 10.76 -5.94 -12.42
N VAL A 331 11.33 -4.85 -11.89
CA VAL A 331 11.87 -4.82 -10.53
C VAL A 331 11.17 -3.74 -9.73
N ILE A 332 10.71 -4.10 -8.53
CA ILE A 332 10.23 -3.12 -7.55
C ILE A 332 11.42 -2.66 -6.70
N ASP A 333 11.65 -1.34 -6.68
CA ASP A 333 12.67 -0.76 -5.80
C ASP A 333 12.16 -0.76 -4.34
N THR A 334 12.76 -1.60 -3.54
CA THR A 334 12.41 -1.82 -2.13
C THR A 334 13.41 -1.18 -1.17
N ARG A 335 14.30 -0.30 -1.64
CA ARG A 335 15.36 0.34 -0.83
C ARG A 335 14.86 1.50 0.02
N ALA A 336 13.61 1.89 -0.07
CA ALA A 336 13.04 2.88 0.82
C ALA A 336 13.05 2.36 2.26
N LEU A 337 13.47 3.20 3.19
CA LEU A 337 13.34 2.91 4.62
C LEU A 337 11.87 3.02 5.02
N ASP A 338 11.48 2.23 6.01
CA ASP A 338 10.14 2.31 6.60
C ASP A 338 9.00 2.02 5.61
N LEU A 339 9.15 0.98 4.81
CA LEU A 339 8.12 0.55 3.85
C LEU A 339 6.82 0.18 4.55
N SER A 340 5.72 0.28 3.79
CA SER A 340 4.46 -0.35 4.14
C SER A 340 4.10 -1.46 3.15
N ILE A 341 3.34 -2.45 3.60
CA ILE A 341 2.88 -3.52 2.71
C ILE A 341 1.93 -2.98 1.63
N ASP A 342 1.11 -1.98 1.97
CA ASP A 342 0.19 -1.35 1.00
C ASP A 342 0.94 -0.59 -0.10
N GLU A 343 2.06 0.07 0.25
CA GLU A 343 2.95 0.73 -0.71
C GLU A 343 3.60 -0.29 -1.66
N THR A 344 4.14 -1.39 -1.11
CA THR A 344 4.72 -2.47 -1.91
C THR A 344 3.68 -3.13 -2.81
N LEU A 345 2.48 -3.38 -2.28
CA LEU A 345 1.38 -3.94 -3.06
C LEU A 345 0.94 -3.01 -4.19
N PHE A 346 0.86 -1.71 -3.92
CA PHE A 346 0.55 -0.71 -4.93
C PHE A 346 1.59 -0.75 -6.06
N ALA A 347 2.88 -0.71 -5.74
CA ALA A 347 3.95 -0.78 -6.72
C ALA A 347 3.91 -2.08 -7.55
N LEU A 348 3.64 -3.23 -6.90
CA LEU A 348 3.47 -4.50 -7.60
C LEU A 348 2.28 -4.48 -8.57
N THR A 349 1.14 -3.95 -8.15
CA THR A 349 -0.07 -3.89 -9.00
C THR A 349 0.10 -2.96 -10.19
N GLU A 350 0.75 -1.82 -10.00
CA GLU A 350 1.10 -0.89 -11.09
C GLU A 350 2.05 -1.55 -12.09
N MET A 351 3.09 -2.23 -11.61
CA MET A 351 4.05 -2.94 -12.47
C MET A 351 3.38 -4.08 -13.25
N ILE A 352 2.51 -4.85 -12.60
CA ILE A 352 1.72 -5.90 -13.26
C ILE A 352 0.82 -5.30 -14.35
N ALA A 353 0.13 -4.20 -14.06
CA ALA A 353 -0.74 -3.53 -15.03
C ALA A 353 0.05 -2.99 -16.23
N ALA A 354 1.23 -2.40 -15.99
CA ALA A 354 2.08 -1.83 -17.03
C ALA A 354 2.74 -2.90 -17.93
N THR A 355 3.12 -4.05 -17.36
CA THR A 355 3.90 -5.08 -18.08
C THR A 355 3.07 -6.27 -18.54
N GLY A 356 1.90 -6.50 -17.95
CA GLY A 356 1.13 -7.73 -18.14
C GLY A 356 1.77 -8.96 -17.46
N ALA A 357 2.55 -8.75 -16.40
CA ALA A 357 3.28 -9.82 -15.73
C ALA A 357 2.33 -10.83 -15.07
N THR A 358 2.64 -12.11 -15.25
CA THR A 358 1.89 -13.25 -14.69
C THR A 358 2.64 -13.98 -13.59
N ARG A 359 3.96 -13.77 -13.47
CA ARG A 359 4.83 -14.35 -12.45
C ARG A 359 5.36 -13.27 -11.52
N VAL A 360 5.14 -13.43 -10.22
CA VAL A 360 5.59 -12.49 -9.19
C VAL A 360 6.49 -13.22 -8.20
N VAL A 361 7.65 -12.65 -7.91
CA VAL A 361 8.60 -13.18 -6.91
C VAL A 361 8.77 -12.15 -5.80
N ILE A 362 8.70 -12.60 -4.55
CA ILE A 362 9.03 -11.82 -3.35
C ILE A 362 10.24 -12.49 -2.68
N ASP A 363 11.39 -11.86 -2.76
CA ASP A 363 12.65 -12.41 -2.24
C ASP A 363 13.37 -11.37 -1.34
N SER A 364 13.38 -11.53 -0.02
CA SER A 364 12.76 -12.58 0.78
C SER A 364 11.70 -12.00 1.72
N LEU A 365 10.85 -12.84 2.30
CA LEU A 365 9.87 -12.40 3.32
C LEU A 365 10.57 -11.86 4.58
N SER A 366 11.72 -12.43 4.95
CA SER A 366 12.52 -11.97 6.09
C SER A 366 13.09 -10.57 5.84
N GLY A 367 13.65 -10.34 4.64
CA GLY A 367 14.11 -9.01 4.22
C GLY A 367 12.94 -8.02 4.13
N PHE A 368 11.77 -8.46 3.64
CA PHE A 368 10.58 -7.62 3.59
C PHE A 368 10.13 -7.16 4.99
N GLU A 369 10.03 -8.09 5.95
CA GLU A 369 9.68 -7.73 7.33
C GLU A 369 10.67 -6.74 7.94
N LEU A 370 11.98 -6.93 7.70
CA LEU A 370 13.01 -6.01 8.17
C LEU A 370 12.91 -4.62 7.53
N ALA A 371 12.53 -4.53 6.26
CA ALA A 371 12.34 -3.27 5.53
C ALA A 371 11.08 -2.51 5.96
N LEU A 372 10.11 -3.17 6.63
CA LEU A 372 8.90 -2.52 7.11
C LEU A 372 9.19 -1.59 8.29
N ALA A 373 8.47 -0.47 8.31
CA ALA A 373 8.39 0.36 9.50
C ALA A 373 7.93 -0.48 10.71
N PRO A 374 8.48 -0.27 11.91
CA PRO A 374 8.14 -1.05 13.11
C PRO A 374 6.63 -1.14 13.37
N ALA A 375 5.89 -0.06 13.10
CA ALA A 375 4.43 -0.01 13.26
C ALA A 375 3.64 -0.98 12.37
N PHE A 376 4.27 -1.55 11.32
CA PHE A 376 3.61 -2.49 10.40
C PHE A 376 4.01 -3.96 10.64
N ARG A 377 5.01 -4.23 11.47
CA ARG A 377 5.50 -5.59 11.71
C ARG A 377 4.52 -6.45 12.49
N GLU A 378 3.76 -5.85 13.40
CA GLU A 378 2.73 -6.57 14.20
C GLU A 378 1.65 -7.18 13.31
N ASP A 379 1.24 -6.47 12.26
CA ASP A 379 0.20 -6.90 11.32
C ASP A 379 0.77 -7.58 10.06
N PHE A 380 2.07 -7.91 10.03
CA PHE A 380 2.76 -8.42 8.84
C PHE A 380 2.06 -9.63 8.24
N ARG A 381 1.69 -10.59 9.07
CA ARG A 381 1.03 -11.83 8.62
C ARG A 381 -0.31 -11.60 7.93
N GLU A 382 -1.19 -10.77 8.52
CA GLU A 382 -2.49 -10.45 7.95
C GLU A 382 -2.33 -9.67 6.63
N SER A 383 -1.44 -8.71 6.63
CA SER A 383 -1.17 -7.85 5.48
C SER A 383 -0.51 -8.63 4.33
N LEU A 384 0.40 -9.58 4.64
CA LEU A 384 0.97 -10.50 3.66
C LEU A 384 -0.11 -11.40 3.03
N HIS A 385 -1.03 -11.94 3.85
CA HIS A 385 -2.16 -12.73 3.34
C HIS A 385 -3.00 -11.92 2.36
N ARG A 386 -3.34 -10.70 2.73
CA ARG A 386 -4.11 -9.78 1.89
C ARG A 386 -3.36 -9.47 0.58
N MET A 387 -2.06 -9.19 0.64
CA MET A 387 -1.22 -8.93 -0.53
C MET A 387 -1.24 -10.12 -1.50
N VAL A 388 -0.99 -11.33 -1.01
CA VAL A 388 -1.04 -12.55 -1.83
C VAL A 388 -2.42 -12.76 -2.44
N ALA A 389 -3.49 -12.55 -1.66
CA ALA A 389 -4.86 -12.70 -2.14
C ALA A 389 -5.21 -11.68 -3.25
N VAL A 390 -4.73 -10.45 -3.16
CA VAL A 390 -4.91 -9.42 -4.21
C VAL A 390 -4.14 -9.82 -5.48
N LEU A 391 -2.86 -10.18 -5.36
CA LEU A 391 -2.03 -10.55 -6.51
C LEU A 391 -2.57 -11.78 -7.24
N THR A 392 -2.99 -12.81 -6.50
CA THR A 392 -3.58 -14.02 -7.11
C THR A 392 -4.95 -13.76 -7.72
N ALA A 393 -5.75 -12.84 -7.16
CA ALA A 393 -7.02 -12.40 -7.75
C ALA A 393 -6.82 -11.64 -9.08
N LEU A 394 -5.69 -10.98 -9.28
CA LEU A 394 -5.27 -10.37 -10.55
C LEU A 394 -4.76 -11.39 -11.56
N GLY A 395 -4.71 -12.68 -11.21
CA GLY A 395 -4.23 -13.77 -12.06
C GLY A 395 -2.72 -14.04 -11.96
N ALA A 396 -2.00 -13.34 -11.10
CA ALA A 396 -0.57 -13.58 -10.91
C ALA A 396 -0.31 -14.87 -10.13
N THR A 397 0.74 -15.59 -10.49
CA THR A 397 1.31 -16.70 -9.72
C THR A 397 2.42 -16.14 -8.85
N VAL A 398 2.29 -16.28 -7.53
CA VAL A 398 3.15 -15.61 -6.56
C VAL A 398 4.09 -16.60 -5.91
N LEU A 399 5.40 -16.41 -6.09
CA LEU A 399 6.44 -17.18 -5.42
C LEU A 399 7.07 -16.33 -4.32
N MET A 400 7.10 -16.85 -3.11
CA MET A 400 7.69 -16.20 -1.95
C MET A 400 8.87 -17.02 -1.43
N VAL A 401 9.96 -16.35 -1.11
CA VAL A 401 11.14 -16.95 -0.49
C VAL A 401 11.17 -16.59 0.99
N SER A 402 11.40 -17.59 1.84
CA SER A 402 11.50 -17.38 3.29
C SER A 402 12.72 -18.08 3.87
N GLU A 403 13.43 -17.40 4.73
CA GLU A 403 14.51 -18.02 5.50
C GLU A 403 13.96 -18.82 6.66
N LEU A 404 14.50 -20.01 6.89
CA LEU A 404 14.25 -20.84 8.06
C LEU A 404 15.46 -20.80 8.97
N GLU A 405 15.25 -20.43 10.22
CA GLU A 405 16.23 -20.73 11.27
C GLU A 405 16.22 -22.25 11.49
N ASP A 406 17.38 -22.90 11.31
CA ASP A 406 17.54 -24.33 11.55
C ASP A 406 17.36 -24.66 13.04
N ARG A 407 16.14 -25.02 13.41
CA ARG A 407 15.85 -25.76 14.63
C ARG A 407 15.52 -27.19 14.24
N TYR A 408 16.50 -28.07 14.31
CA TYR A 408 16.42 -29.47 13.85
C TYR A 408 15.26 -30.29 14.46
N ASN A 409 14.66 -29.82 15.53
CA ASN A 409 13.58 -30.54 16.26
C ASN A 409 12.17 -30.03 15.94
N ASP A 410 12.01 -29.02 15.09
CA ASP A 410 10.71 -28.40 14.85
C ASP A 410 10.37 -28.42 13.35
N LEU A 411 9.38 -29.21 12.95
CA LEU A 411 8.86 -29.25 11.57
C LEU A 411 8.06 -27.99 11.21
N ARG A 412 8.50 -26.83 11.66
CA ARG A 412 7.90 -25.57 11.23
C ARG A 412 8.35 -25.24 9.82
N PHE A 413 7.41 -25.25 8.89
CA PHE A 413 7.66 -24.94 7.47
C PHE A 413 7.62 -23.43 7.17
N SER A 414 7.34 -22.59 8.18
CA SER A 414 7.27 -21.14 8.00
C SER A 414 7.44 -20.42 9.33
N PRO A 415 8.33 -19.43 9.45
CA PRO A 415 8.51 -18.64 10.66
C PRO A 415 7.27 -17.80 10.99
N TYR A 416 6.50 -17.37 9.98
CA TYR A 416 5.33 -16.50 10.13
C TYR A 416 4.01 -17.25 10.20
N GLY A 417 4.01 -18.60 10.33
CA GLY A 417 2.80 -19.39 10.18
C GLY A 417 2.14 -19.20 8.81
N SER A 418 2.88 -18.72 7.80
CA SER A 418 2.37 -18.47 6.44
C SER A 418 2.06 -19.75 5.66
N ALA A 419 2.41 -20.92 6.19
CA ALA A 419 2.13 -22.20 5.56
C ALA A 419 0.64 -22.45 5.24
N PHE A 420 -0.29 -21.90 6.03
CA PHE A 420 -1.72 -22.00 5.74
C PHE A 420 -2.19 -20.99 4.70
N LEU A 421 -1.41 -19.92 4.46
CA LEU A 421 -1.74 -18.85 3.52
C LEU A 421 -1.40 -19.19 2.08
N THR A 422 -0.55 -20.21 1.86
CA THR A 422 -0.03 -20.59 0.54
C THR A 422 -0.70 -21.84 0.01
N ASP A 423 -0.78 -21.92 -1.31
CA ASP A 423 -1.34 -23.07 -2.01
C ASP A 423 -0.32 -24.20 -2.18
N ALA A 424 0.95 -23.85 -2.30
CA ALA A 424 2.05 -24.80 -2.41
C ALA A 424 3.21 -24.44 -1.48
N ILE A 425 3.96 -25.45 -1.03
CA ILE A 425 5.11 -25.30 -0.15
C ILE A 425 6.23 -26.24 -0.60
N ILE A 426 7.41 -25.68 -0.80
CA ILE A 426 8.67 -26.42 -0.99
C ILE A 426 9.57 -26.10 0.20
N VAL A 427 10.14 -27.14 0.78
CA VAL A 427 11.12 -27.02 1.87
C VAL A 427 12.46 -27.47 1.41
N GLN A 428 13.49 -26.70 1.70
CA GLN A 428 14.90 -27.00 1.49
C GLN A 428 15.60 -27.09 2.85
N ARG A 429 16.50 -28.07 3.04
CA ARG A 429 17.29 -28.24 4.26
C ARG A 429 18.68 -28.71 3.95
N TYR A 430 19.60 -28.50 4.90
CA TYR A 430 20.86 -29.19 4.94
C TYR A 430 20.76 -30.46 5.79
N VAL A 431 21.46 -31.50 5.41
CA VAL A 431 21.58 -32.75 6.14
C VAL A 431 23.03 -33.19 6.14
N GLU A 432 23.47 -33.76 7.24
CA GLU A 432 24.78 -34.43 7.30
C GLU A 432 24.63 -35.86 6.81
N LEU A 433 25.34 -36.21 5.76
CA LEU A 433 25.36 -37.57 5.19
C LEU A 433 26.79 -37.95 4.83
N GLU A 434 27.27 -39.05 5.38
CA GLU A 434 28.63 -39.55 5.13
C GLU A 434 29.74 -38.53 5.46
N GLY A 435 29.51 -37.67 6.48
CA GLY A 435 30.45 -36.63 6.89
C GLY A 435 30.48 -35.40 5.97
N GLU A 436 29.55 -35.30 5.03
CA GLU A 436 29.36 -34.15 4.15
C GLU A 436 28.02 -33.47 4.35
N LEU A 437 27.99 -32.15 4.17
CA LEU A 437 26.76 -31.38 4.21
C LEU A 437 26.08 -31.44 2.83
N LYS A 438 24.97 -32.18 2.75
CA LYS A 438 24.17 -32.34 1.52
C LYS A 438 22.89 -31.49 1.61
N ARG A 439 22.35 -31.12 0.46
CA ARG A 439 21.08 -30.41 0.37
C ARG A 439 19.95 -31.39 0.05
N VAL A 440 18.81 -31.22 0.73
CA VAL A 440 17.61 -32.01 0.50
C VAL A 440 16.41 -31.09 0.31
N MET A 441 15.49 -31.49 -0.57
CA MET A 441 14.21 -30.79 -0.75
C MET A 441 13.03 -31.73 -0.71
N ALA A 442 11.87 -31.17 -0.37
CA ALA A 442 10.56 -31.82 -0.41
C ALA A 442 9.47 -30.88 -0.87
N VAL A 443 8.48 -31.42 -1.58
CA VAL A 443 7.21 -30.74 -1.83
C VAL A 443 6.25 -31.15 -0.70
N VAL A 444 5.98 -30.22 0.20
CA VAL A 444 5.15 -30.47 1.39
C VAL A 444 3.67 -30.43 1.06
N LYS A 445 3.31 -29.55 0.13
CA LYS A 445 1.91 -29.27 -0.19
C LYS A 445 1.79 -28.71 -1.61
N VAL A 446 0.80 -29.19 -2.36
CA VAL A 446 0.20 -28.53 -3.52
C VAL A 446 -1.31 -28.74 -3.42
N ARG A 447 -2.07 -27.67 -3.17
CA ARG A 447 -3.53 -27.77 -3.00
C ARG A 447 -4.17 -28.34 -4.25
N ASN A 448 -5.11 -29.28 -4.06
CA ASN A 448 -5.92 -29.88 -5.14
C ASN A 448 -5.09 -30.48 -6.29
N SER A 449 -3.84 -30.85 -6.07
CA SER A 449 -2.98 -31.48 -7.03
C SER A 449 -2.22 -32.65 -6.38
N PRO A 450 -2.10 -33.81 -7.03
CA PRO A 450 -1.21 -34.87 -6.57
C PRO A 450 0.23 -34.38 -6.67
N HIS A 451 1.06 -34.70 -5.70
CA HIS A 451 2.47 -34.35 -5.67
C HIS A 451 3.27 -35.46 -4.95
N SER A 452 4.54 -35.48 -5.19
CA SER A 452 5.47 -36.41 -4.53
C SER A 452 5.70 -35.99 -3.08
N HIS A 453 5.65 -36.95 -2.16
CA HIS A 453 6.06 -36.76 -0.76
C HIS A 453 7.53 -37.16 -0.52
N ALA A 454 8.25 -37.59 -1.56
CA ALA A 454 9.63 -38.05 -1.45
C ALA A 454 10.57 -36.89 -1.15
N LEU A 455 11.50 -37.13 -0.24
CA LEU A 455 12.66 -36.30 -0.01
C LEU A 455 13.70 -36.62 -1.08
N ARG A 456 14.20 -35.60 -1.78
CA ARG A 456 15.23 -35.78 -2.82
C ARG A 456 16.46 -34.93 -2.48
N LEU A 457 17.64 -35.52 -2.60
CA LEU A 457 18.90 -34.78 -2.57
C LEU A 457 19.01 -33.94 -3.84
N TYR A 458 19.61 -32.78 -3.72
CA TYR A 458 19.87 -31.93 -4.88
C TYR A 458 21.23 -31.21 -4.77
N GLU A 459 21.78 -30.89 -5.91
CA GLU A 459 22.97 -30.08 -6.07
C GLU A 459 22.68 -28.87 -6.93
N ILE A 460 23.50 -27.84 -6.77
CA ILE A 460 23.46 -26.62 -7.56
C ILE A 460 24.83 -26.52 -8.26
N ASN A 461 24.82 -26.49 -9.57
CA ASN A 461 25.99 -26.31 -10.41
C ASN A 461 25.73 -25.23 -11.48
N ASP A 462 26.67 -25.08 -12.42
CA ASP A 462 26.57 -24.10 -13.50
C ASP A 462 25.35 -24.30 -14.41
N ALA A 463 24.82 -25.53 -14.50
CA ALA A 463 23.58 -25.83 -15.23
C ALA A 463 22.30 -25.56 -14.43
N GLY A 464 22.42 -25.19 -13.15
CA GLY A 464 21.31 -24.93 -12.25
C GLY A 464 21.05 -26.06 -11.25
N TYR A 465 19.79 -26.39 -11.02
CA TYR A 465 19.35 -27.44 -10.09
C TYR A 465 19.48 -28.83 -10.72
N VAL A 466 20.16 -29.74 -10.03
CA VAL A 466 20.20 -31.17 -10.33
C VAL A 466 19.59 -31.92 -9.15
N ILE A 467 18.39 -32.44 -9.35
CA ILE A 467 17.62 -33.16 -8.32
C ILE A 467 17.78 -34.65 -8.56
N GLY A 468 18.26 -35.37 -7.55
CA GLY A 468 18.48 -36.82 -7.60
C GLY A 468 17.18 -37.62 -7.43
N GLU A 469 17.31 -38.95 -7.60
CA GLU A 469 16.22 -39.89 -7.33
C GLU A 469 15.92 -40.02 -5.84
N PRO A 470 14.69 -40.44 -5.46
CA PRO A 470 14.36 -40.75 -4.08
C PRO A 470 15.33 -41.79 -3.48
N ARG A 471 15.73 -41.59 -2.25
CA ARG A 471 16.60 -42.54 -1.50
C ARG A 471 15.81 -43.15 -0.35
N PRO A 472 15.03 -44.21 -0.59
CA PRO A 472 14.21 -44.85 0.45
C PRO A 472 15.06 -45.57 1.50
N GLU A 473 16.33 -45.79 1.21
CA GLU A 473 17.28 -46.43 2.15
C GLU A 473 17.77 -45.51 3.28
N ILE A 474 17.36 -44.23 3.27
CA ILE A 474 17.76 -43.24 4.29
C ILE A 474 16.51 -42.70 4.99
N ASP A 475 16.41 -43.00 6.27
CA ASP A 475 15.37 -42.45 7.16
C ASP A 475 15.81 -41.14 7.82
N ALA A 476 14.84 -40.39 8.31
CA ALA A 476 15.06 -39.21 9.15
C ALA A 476 15.84 -38.06 8.49
N LEU A 477 15.78 -37.92 7.15
CA LEU A 477 16.44 -36.82 6.41
C LEU A 477 16.01 -35.42 6.89
N LEU A 478 14.77 -35.25 7.34
CA LEU A 478 14.28 -33.94 7.82
C LEU A 478 14.75 -33.60 9.24
N THR A 479 15.24 -34.57 10.01
CA THR A 479 15.69 -34.34 11.40
C THR A 479 17.13 -33.85 11.49
N GLY A 480 17.83 -33.72 10.37
CA GLY A 480 19.26 -33.36 10.30
C GLY A 480 20.23 -34.51 10.66
N HIS A 481 19.70 -35.63 11.11
CA HIS A 481 20.48 -36.83 11.48
C HIS A 481 19.96 -38.06 10.72
N PRO A 482 20.24 -38.16 9.40
CA PRO A 482 19.80 -39.28 8.61
C PRO A 482 20.40 -40.60 9.14
N ARG A 483 19.60 -41.67 9.09
CA ARG A 483 20.00 -43.03 9.50
C ARG A 483 19.70 -43.98 8.36
N PRO A 484 20.48 -45.07 8.19
CA PRO A 484 20.07 -46.14 7.32
C PRO A 484 18.68 -46.62 7.69
N ALA A 485 17.76 -46.77 6.72
CA ALA A 485 16.47 -47.31 6.96
C ALA A 485 16.61 -48.67 7.62
N SER A 486 16.13 -48.83 8.84
CA SER A 486 16.06 -50.17 9.46
C SER A 486 15.10 -50.98 8.61
N ALA A 487 15.57 -52.08 8.04
CA ALA A 487 14.69 -53.05 7.41
C ALA A 487 13.57 -53.35 8.43
N PHE A 488 12.34 -52.92 8.10
CA PHE A 488 11.18 -53.33 8.88
C PHE A 488 11.21 -54.85 8.90
N ALA A 489 11.55 -55.39 10.05
CA ALA A 489 11.41 -56.81 10.27
C ALA A 489 9.91 -57.10 10.10
N SER A 490 9.58 -57.77 9.03
CA SER A 490 8.31 -58.38 8.78
C SER A 490 7.96 -59.26 9.98
N SER A 491 7.05 -58.81 10.81
CA SER A 491 6.30 -59.65 11.76
C SER A 491 4.86 -59.77 11.35
#